data_32e01a210d4370455ca4e25077367d09
#
_entry.id   32e01a210d4370455ca4e25077367d09
#
_cell.length_a   1.000
_cell.length_b   1.000
_cell.length_c   1.000
_cell.angle_alpha   90.00
_cell.angle_beta   90.00
_cell.angle_gamma   90.00
#
_symmetry.space_group_name_H-M   'P 1'
#
loop_
_entity.id
_entity.type
_entity.pdbx_description
1 polymer ?
#
loop_
_entity_poly.entity_id
_entity_poly.type
_entity_poly.pdbx_seq_one_letter_code
_entity_poly.pdbx_strand_id
1 'polypeptide(L)'
;TFVDKGREPIAVIRENLKKTRLEERAEVVQADYSSYLKTCRKQFDLILLDPPYAEIFLETALKIISEIDILTNSGIIVCERPFEKSLPDDIPGLARYRDYRYGKAAVTIFRRG
;
A
#
# COMPACT_ATOMS: atom_id res chain seq x y z
N THR A 1 -6.80 -5.06 6.43
CA THR A 1 -7.67 -4.10 5.75
C THR A 1 -7.34 -4.08 4.27
N PHE A 2 -8.36 -4.19 3.45
CA PHE A 2 -8.26 -4.09 2.00
C PHE A 2 -9.01 -2.85 1.53
N VAL A 3 -8.37 -2.03 0.72
CA VAL A 3 -8.96 -0.80 0.21
C VAL A 3 -8.86 -0.78 -1.30
N ASP A 4 -9.99 -0.65 -1.97
CA ASP A 4 -10.07 -0.51 -3.42
C ASP A 4 -11.32 0.28 -3.79
N LYS A 5 -11.24 1.12 -4.80
CA LYS A 5 -12.40 1.88 -5.25
C LYS A 5 -13.30 1.09 -6.20
N GLY A 6 -12.78 0.04 -6.81
CA GLY A 6 -13.47 -0.73 -7.83
C GLY A 6 -14.47 -1.73 -7.26
N ARG A 7 -15.66 -1.76 -7.83
CA ARG A 7 -16.71 -2.68 -7.40
C ARG A 7 -16.34 -4.14 -7.64
N GLU A 8 -15.72 -4.43 -8.79
CA GLU A 8 -15.32 -5.79 -9.13
C GLU A 8 -14.16 -6.31 -8.27
N PRO A 9 -13.06 -5.55 -8.07
CA PRO A 9 -12.00 -5.99 -7.16
C PRO A 9 -12.51 -6.23 -5.75
N ILE A 10 -13.38 -5.38 -5.25
CA ILE A 10 -13.97 -5.54 -3.91
C ILE A 10 -14.76 -6.86 -3.82
N ALA A 11 -15.55 -7.16 -4.85
CA ALA A 11 -16.31 -8.41 -4.88
C ALA A 11 -15.40 -9.65 -4.88
N VAL A 12 -14.31 -9.60 -5.63
CA VAL A 12 -13.31 -10.68 -5.66
C VAL A 12 -12.62 -10.85 -4.31
N ILE A 13 -12.25 -9.76 -3.68
CA ILE A 13 -11.64 -9.79 -2.34
C ILE A 13 -12.58 -10.45 -1.34
N ARG A 14 -13.84 -10.04 -1.32
CA ARG A 14 -14.85 -10.60 -0.42
C ARG A 14 -15.06 -12.10 -0.67
N GLU A 15 -15.12 -12.51 -1.93
CA GLU A 15 -15.25 -13.92 -2.28
C GLU A 15 -14.05 -14.74 -1.82
N ASN A 16 -12.83 -14.22 -2.04
CA ASN A 16 -11.61 -14.90 -1.62
C ASN A 16 -11.51 -15.02 -0.10
N LEU A 17 -11.90 -13.99 0.63
CA LEU A 17 -11.95 -14.03 2.09
C LEU A 17 -12.92 -15.09 2.59
N LYS A 18 -14.07 -15.22 1.93
CA LYS A 18 -15.05 -16.24 2.25
C LYS A 18 -14.51 -17.65 2.02
N LYS A 19 -13.89 -17.87 0.86
CA LYS A 19 -13.28 -19.18 0.52
C LYS A 19 -12.17 -19.57 1.47
N THR A 20 -11.40 -18.63 1.95
CA THR A 20 -10.28 -18.88 2.87
C THR A 20 -10.68 -18.81 4.34
N ARG A 21 -11.95 -18.51 4.65
CA ARG A 21 -12.47 -18.37 6.01
C ARG A 21 -11.76 -17.29 6.83
N LEU A 22 -11.39 -16.20 6.16
CA LEU A 22 -10.71 -15.07 6.80
C LEU A 22 -11.60 -13.83 6.94
N GLU A 23 -12.89 -13.93 6.64
CA GLU A 23 -13.82 -12.79 6.66
C GLU A 23 -13.82 -12.04 8.00
N GLU A 24 -13.80 -12.77 9.11
CA GLU A 24 -13.85 -12.19 10.46
C GLU A 24 -12.56 -11.48 10.85
N ARG A 25 -11.47 -11.76 10.15
CA ARG A 25 -10.16 -11.17 10.41
C ARG A 25 -9.82 -10.03 9.46
N ALA A 26 -10.72 -9.68 8.58
CA ALA A 26 -10.47 -8.70 7.53
C ALA A 26 -11.51 -7.61 7.53
N GLU A 27 -11.06 -6.41 7.20
CA GLU A 27 -11.92 -5.28 6.90
C GLU A 27 -11.77 -4.97 5.41
N VAL A 28 -12.89 -4.82 4.70
CA VAL A 28 -12.89 -4.49 3.28
C VAL A 28 -13.60 -3.16 3.09
N VAL A 29 -12.90 -2.20 2.49
CA VAL A 29 -13.40 -0.84 2.31
C VAL A 29 -13.41 -0.51 0.83
N GLN A 30 -14.59 -0.21 0.30
CA GLN A 30 -14.69 0.31 -1.06
C GLN A 30 -14.55 1.83 -1.02
N ALA A 31 -13.37 2.31 -1.32
CA ALA A 31 -13.05 3.73 -1.27
C ALA A 31 -11.82 4.02 -2.10
N ASP A 32 -11.68 5.27 -2.51
CA ASP A 32 -10.42 5.74 -3.07
C ASP A 32 -9.34 5.72 -1.97
N TYR A 33 -8.13 5.29 -2.32
CA TYR A 33 -7.05 5.12 -1.34
C TYR A 33 -6.71 6.42 -0.61
N SER A 34 -6.71 7.55 -1.32
CA SER A 34 -6.37 8.83 -0.70
C SER A 34 -7.42 9.26 0.31
N SER A 35 -8.69 9.05 0.01
CA SER A 35 -9.79 9.34 0.93
C SER A 35 -9.70 8.46 2.17
N TYR A 36 -9.43 7.17 1.98
CA TYR A 36 -9.25 6.25 3.09
C TYR A 36 -8.09 6.68 4.00
N LEU A 37 -6.93 6.96 3.40
CA LEU A 37 -5.75 7.35 4.17
C LEU A 37 -5.99 8.62 4.98
N LYS A 38 -6.66 9.61 4.42
CA LYS A 38 -6.94 10.89 5.09
C LYS A 38 -7.83 10.75 6.32
N THR A 39 -8.66 9.72 6.35
CA THR A 39 -9.59 9.50 7.46
C THR A 39 -9.21 8.32 8.35
N CYS A 40 -8.20 7.57 7.98
CA CYS A 40 -7.76 6.40 8.75
C CYS A 40 -7.11 6.82 10.06
N ARG A 41 -7.55 6.20 11.15
CA ARG A 41 -7.00 6.43 12.49
C ARG A 41 -6.32 5.20 13.07
N LYS A 42 -6.19 4.14 12.27
CA LYS A 42 -5.48 2.92 12.66
C LYS A 42 -4.01 3.02 12.28
N GLN A 43 -3.19 2.25 12.97
CA GLN A 43 -1.79 2.06 12.59
C GLN A 43 -1.59 0.64 12.06
N PHE A 44 -0.69 0.49 11.12
CA PHE A 44 -0.38 -0.78 10.49
C PHE A 44 1.11 -1.09 10.59
N ASP A 45 1.41 -2.36 10.78
CA ASP A 45 2.79 -2.88 10.76
C ASP A 45 3.26 -3.17 9.34
N LEU A 46 2.33 -3.43 8.43
CA LEU A 46 2.63 -3.75 7.05
C LEU A 46 1.61 -3.06 6.14
N ILE A 47 2.11 -2.28 5.21
CA ILE A 47 1.29 -1.64 4.19
C ILE A 47 1.77 -2.13 2.83
N LEU A 48 0.88 -2.74 2.07
CA LEU A 48 1.15 -3.20 0.71
C LEU A 48 0.54 -2.22 -0.28
N LEU A 49 1.37 -1.69 -1.17
CA LEU A 49 0.93 -0.82 -2.25
C LEU A 49 1.15 -1.55 -3.57
N ASP A 50 0.06 -2.01 -4.16
CA ASP A 50 0.04 -2.70 -5.45
C ASP A 50 -0.86 -1.89 -6.39
N PRO A 51 -0.34 -0.82 -6.99
CA PRO A 51 -1.15 0.07 -7.79
C PRO A 51 -1.47 -0.50 -9.16
N PRO A 52 -2.62 -0.14 -9.73
CA PRO A 52 -2.77 -0.24 -11.16
C PRO A 52 -1.78 0.74 -11.81
N TYR A 53 -1.29 0.45 -12.96
CA TYR A 53 -0.19 1.08 -13.71
C TYR A 53 -0.10 2.62 -13.80
N ALA A 54 -0.75 3.37 -12.93
CA ALA A 54 -0.68 4.83 -12.92
C ALA A 54 0.61 5.29 -12.21
N GLU A 55 1.43 6.04 -12.92
CA GLU A 55 2.75 6.48 -12.46
C GLU A 55 2.74 7.28 -11.17
N ILE A 56 1.69 8.05 -10.94
CA ILE A 56 1.60 8.99 -9.83
C ILE A 56 1.13 8.33 -8.53
N PHE A 57 0.54 7.14 -8.63
CA PHE A 57 -0.09 6.49 -7.50
C PHE A 57 0.88 6.26 -6.34
N LEU A 58 2.02 5.62 -6.60
CA LEU A 58 2.97 5.27 -5.55
C LEU A 58 3.55 6.50 -4.87
N GLU A 59 3.98 7.50 -5.64
CA GLU A 59 4.51 8.73 -5.08
C GLU A 59 3.48 9.44 -4.21
N THR A 60 2.25 9.55 -4.70
CA THR A 60 1.17 10.20 -3.96
C THR A 60 0.84 9.43 -2.68
N ALA A 61 0.72 8.11 -2.77
CA ALA A 61 0.43 7.27 -1.61
C ALA A 61 1.54 7.37 -0.55
N LEU A 62 2.79 7.27 -0.97
CA LEU A 62 3.94 7.37 -0.06
C LEU A 62 4.01 8.75 0.61
N LYS A 63 3.73 9.79 -0.14
CA LYS A 63 3.70 11.14 0.41
C LYS A 63 2.62 11.30 1.47
N ILE A 64 1.42 10.83 1.19
CA ILE A 64 0.32 10.87 2.17
C ILE A 64 0.69 10.06 3.40
N ILE A 65 1.19 8.84 3.23
CA ILE A 65 1.58 7.98 4.34
C ILE A 65 2.66 8.63 5.20
N SER A 66 3.61 9.34 4.58
CA SER A 66 4.67 10.02 5.31
C SER A 66 4.17 11.19 6.17
N GLU A 67 3.04 11.77 5.81
CA GLU A 67 2.46 12.93 6.50
C GLU A 67 1.48 12.56 7.60
N ILE A 68 1.09 11.29 7.70
CA ILE A 68 0.12 10.82 8.69
C ILE A 68 0.73 9.71 9.55
N ASP A 69 0.16 9.51 10.72
CA ASP A 69 0.65 8.51 11.67
C ASP A 69 -0.06 7.17 11.46
N ILE A 70 0.21 6.53 10.33
CA ILE A 70 -0.44 5.27 9.94
C ILE A 70 0.49 4.06 10.00
N LEU A 71 1.81 4.28 10.02
CA LEU A 71 2.79 3.22 10.07
C LEU A 71 3.38 3.12 11.48
N THR A 72 3.39 1.92 12.05
CA THR A 72 4.02 1.69 13.35
C THR A 72 5.54 1.92 13.27
N ASN A 73 6.20 2.08 14.42
CA ASN A 73 7.64 2.39 14.45
C ASN A 73 8.51 1.33 13.77
N SER A 74 8.11 0.07 13.83
CA SER A 74 8.82 -1.03 13.16
C SER A 74 8.13 -1.47 11.88
N GLY A 75 7.12 -0.72 11.44
CA GLY A 75 6.34 -1.07 10.26
C GLY A 75 7.10 -0.88 8.97
N ILE A 76 6.66 -1.59 7.93
CA ILE A 76 7.22 -1.49 6.60
C ILE A 76 6.14 -1.25 5.56
N ILE A 77 6.54 -0.59 4.48
CA ILE A 77 5.71 -0.36 3.31
C ILE A 77 6.35 -1.11 2.15
N VAL A 78 5.58 -1.98 1.50
CA VAL A 78 6.04 -2.76 0.36
C VAL A 78 5.36 -2.23 -0.89
N CYS A 79 6.16 -1.73 -1.83
CA CYS A 79 5.67 -1.15 -3.07
C CYS A 79 6.07 -2.02 -4.25
N GLU A 80 5.09 -2.47 -5.02
CA GLU A 80 5.34 -3.12 -6.30
C GLU A 80 5.28 -2.06 -7.40
N ARG A 81 6.26 -2.09 -8.32
CA ARG A 81 6.36 -1.13 -9.40
C ARG A 81 6.99 -1.75 -10.64
N PRO A 82 6.77 -1.17 -11.84
CA PRO A 82 7.60 -1.51 -13.00
C PRO A 82 9.06 -1.13 -12.71
N PHE A 83 9.99 -1.99 -13.07
CA PHE A 83 11.41 -1.72 -12.81
C PHE A 83 11.90 -0.40 -13.40
N GLU A 84 11.41 -0.06 -14.58
CA GLU A 84 11.80 1.15 -15.30
C GLU A 84 11.42 2.45 -14.59
N LYS A 85 10.49 2.40 -13.64
CA LYS A 85 10.01 3.57 -12.93
C LYS A 85 10.57 3.61 -11.53
N SER A 86 11.52 4.50 -11.31
CA SER A 86 12.11 4.70 -10.00
C SER A 86 11.16 5.48 -9.09
N LEU A 87 11.29 5.23 -7.80
CA LEU A 87 10.59 6.00 -6.77
C LEU A 87 11.53 7.06 -6.21
N PRO A 88 10.99 8.18 -5.68
CA PRO A 88 11.82 9.18 -5.04
C PRO A 88 12.66 8.60 -3.90
N ASP A 89 13.89 9.07 -3.78
CA ASP A 89 14.79 8.62 -2.71
C ASP A 89 14.55 9.36 -1.40
N ASP A 90 13.98 10.57 -1.48
CA ASP A 90 13.83 11.45 -0.34
C ASP A 90 12.36 11.74 -0.02
N ILE A 91 11.69 10.80 0.59
CA ILE A 91 10.37 11.04 1.14
C ILE A 91 10.55 11.33 2.63
N PRO A 92 10.25 12.53 3.10
CA PRO A 92 10.44 12.87 4.52
C PRO A 92 9.74 11.87 5.44
N GLY A 93 10.45 11.38 6.43
CA GLY A 93 9.91 10.42 7.39
C GLY A 93 9.96 8.96 6.95
N LEU A 94 10.37 8.69 5.71
CA LEU A 94 10.52 7.33 5.19
C LEU A 94 11.93 7.12 4.67
N ALA A 95 12.47 5.93 4.92
CA ALA A 95 13.77 5.53 4.41
C ALA A 95 13.59 4.29 3.53
N ARG A 96 14.24 4.33 2.37
CA ARG A 96 14.29 3.17 1.51
C ARG A 96 15.16 2.11 2.19
N TYR A 97 14.58 0.95 2.41
CA TYR A 97 15.26 -0.12 3.13
C TYR A 97 15.88 -1.15 2.19
N ARG A 98 15.11 -1.63 1.20
CA ARG A 98 15.57 -2.63 0.24
C ARG A 98 14.84 -2.50 -1.08
N ASP A 99 15.52 -2.89 -2.16
CA ASP A 99 14.96 -3.04 -3.49
C ASP A 99 15.23 -4.44 -4.00
N TYR A 100 14.24 -5.02 -4.64
CA TYR A 100 14.35 -6.33 -5.30
C TYR A 100 13.84 -6.22 -6.72
N ARG A 101 14.54 -6.87 -7.65
CA ARG A 101 14.08 -6.92 -9.04
C ARG A 101 13.64 -8.32 -9.41
N TYR A 102 12.49 -8.41 -10.06
CA TYR A 102 11.91 -9.64 -10.57
C TYR A 102 11.52 -9.43 -12.05
N GLY A 103 12.47 -9.67 -12.96
CA GLY A 103 12.22 -9.42 -14.38
C GLY A 103 11.94 -7.94 -14.65
N LYS A 104 10.75 -7.63 -15.14
CA LYS A 104 10.31 -6.25 -15.42
C LYS A 104 9.66 -5.55 -14.23
N ALA A 105 9.46 -6.26 -13.15
CA ALA A 105 8.90 -5.72 -11.92
C ALA A 105 9.97 -5.48 -10.88
N ALA A 106 9.70 -4.58 -9.96
CA ALA A 106 10.55 -4.35 -8.81
C ALA A 106 9.68 -4.19 -7.56
N VAL A 107 10.27 -4.52 -6.42
CA VAL A 107 9.63 -4.35 -5.12
C VAL A 107 10.56 -3.46 -4.28
N THR A 108 10.05 -2.35 -3.83
CA THR A 108 10.77 -1.41 -2.97
C THR A 108 10.15 -1.45 -1.58
N ILE A 109 10.98 -1.59 -0.56
CA ILE A 109 10.53 -1.61 0.82
C ILE A 109 11.01 -0.33 1.51
N PHE A 110 10.07 0.39 2.11
CA PHE A 110 10.33 1.56 2.94
C PHE A 110 10.05 1.25 4.40
N ARG A 111 10.70 1.98 5.27
CA ARG A 111 10.43 1.98 6.71
C ARG A 111 10.57 3.41 7.24
N ARG A 112 10.20 3.65 8.50
CA ARG A 112 10.40 4.96 9.11
C ARG A 112 11.89 5.29 9.14
N GLY A 113 12.20 6.49 8.71
CA GLY A 113 13.57 6.99 8.63
C GLY A 113 13.91 7.98 9.71
#